data_89f2c01100b9776416337c11dae94aae
#
_entry.id   89f2c01100b9776416337c11dae94aae
#
_cell.length_a   1.000
_cell.length_b   1.000
_cell.length_c   1.000
_cell.angle_alpha   90.00
_cell.angle_beta   90.00
_cell.angle_gamma   90.00
#
_symmetry.space_group_name_H-M   'P 1'
#
loop_
_entity.id
_entity.type
_entity.pdbx_description
1 polymer ?
#
loop_
_entity_poly.entity_id
_entity_poly.type
_entity_poly.pdbx_seq_one_letter_code
_entity_poly.pdbx_strand_id
1 'polypeptide(L)'
;MKLWLNWIFLVTLLNGIQCEVQLQQSGPGLVRPSQTLSLTCTASGFNIKDNYMHWVRQPPGRGLEWIGWIDPENGDTEYAPKFRGRVTMLADTSKNQFSLRLSSVTAADTAVYYCHVLIYAGYLAMDYWGQGTLVTVSSASTKGPSVFPLAPCSRSTSGGTAALGCLVKDYFPEPVTVSWNSGALTSGVHTFPAVLQSSGLYSLSSVVTVPSSSLGTQTYTCNVNHKPSNTKVDKRVELKTPLGDTTHTCPRCPEPKSCDTPPPCPRCPEPKSCDTPPPCPRCPEPKSCDTPPPCPRCPAPELLGG
;
A
#
# COMPACT_ATOMS: atom_id res chain seq x y z
N MET A 1 -33.40 -43.40 4.42
CA MET A 1 -32.10 -43.10 3.78
C MET A 1 -32.19 -42.59 2.34
N LYS A 2 -33.16 -42.95 1.51
CA LYS A 2 -33.27 -42.48 0.11
C LYS A 2 -33.75 -41.04 -0.06
N LEU A 3 -34.49 -40.46 0.85
CA LEU A 3 -34.95 -39.06 0.77
C LEU A 3 -33.85 -38.01 1.03
N TRP A 4 -32.86 -38.31 1.84
CA TRP A 4 -31.75 -37.44 2.14
C TRP A 4 -30.76 -37.32 0.99
N LEU A 5 -30.54 -38.40 0.23
CA LEU A 5 -29.69 -38.34 -0.96
C LEU A 5 -30.31 -37.48 -2.07
N ASN A 6 -31.63 -37.52 -2.23
CA ASN A 6 -32.31 -36.66 -3.22
C ASN A 6 -32.24 -35.15 -2.86
N TRP A 7 -32.24 -34.82 -1.57
CA TRP A 7 -32.10 -33.42 -1.16
C TRP A 7 -30.67 -32.87 -1.40
N ILE A 8 -29.66 -33.69 -1.15
CA ILE A 8 -28.26 -33.34 -1.43
C ILE A 8 -28.06 -33.15 -2.94
N PHE A 9 -28.64 -34.04 -3.75
CA PHE A 9 -28.60 -33.91 -5.21
C PHE A 9 -29.38 -32.68 -5.71
N LEU A 10 -30.51 -32.35 -5.10
CA LEU A 10 -31.28 -31.16 -5.44
C LEU A 10 -30.54 -29.85 -5.05
N VAL A 11 -29.88 -29.83 -3.89
CA VAL A 11 -29.09 -28.67 -3.43
C VAL A 11 -27.83 -28.51 -4.29
N THR A 12 -27.20 -29.57 -4.77
CA THR A 12 -26.05 -29.47 -5.67
C THR A 12 -26.45 -29.09 -7.11
N LEU A 13 -27.66 -29.41 -7.55
CA LEU A 13 -28.19 -28.95 -8.83
C LEU A 13 -28.71 -27.50 -8.77
N LEU A 14 -29.04 -26.98 -7.60
CA LEU A 14 -29.43 -25.56 -7.40
C LEU A 14 -28.22 -24.63 -7.25
N ASN A 15 -27.01 -25.13 -7.06
CA ASN A 15 -25.80 -24.41 -7.38
C ASN A 15 -25.61 -24.40 -8.90
N GLY A 16 -26.65 -23.89 -9.61
CA GLY A 16 -26.50 -23.50 -10.99
C GLY A 16 -25.24 -22.64 -11.08
N ILE A 17 -24.35 -22.99 -11.99
CA ILE A 17 -23.24 -22.14 -12.40
C ILE A 17 -23.85 -20.78 -12.71
N GLN A 18 -23.93 -19.91 -11.72
CA GLN A 18 -24.21 -18.50 -11.97
C GLN A 18 -22.98 -18.04 -12.73
N CYS A 19 -23.14 -17.89 -14.04
CA CYS A 19 -22.17 -17.27 -14.90
C CYS A 19 -22.17 -15.78 -14.49
N GLU A 20 -21.38 -15.47 -13.45
CA GLU A 20 -21.28 -14.11 -12.90
C GLU A 20 -20.73 -13.21 -14.01
N VAL A 21 -21.42 -12.09 -14.25
CA VAL A 21 -20.96 -11.09 -15.20
C VAL A 21 -19.69 -10.44 -14.67
N GLN A 22 -18.61 -10.58 -15.41
CA GLN A 22 -17.31 -9.99 -15.03
C GLN A 22 -16.63 -9.35 -16.25
N LEU A 23 -15.92 -8.26 -15.99
CA LEU A 23 -15.01 -7.60 -16.94
C LEU A 23 -13.59 -7.66 -16.39
N GLN A 24 -12.71 -8.38 -17.09
CA GLN A 24 -11.30 -8.55 -16.73
C GLN A 24 -10.41 -7.73 -17.64
N GLN A 25 -9.69 -6.77 -17.08
CA GLN A 25 -8.77 -5.90 -17.82
C GLN A 25 -7.34 -6.42 -17.81
N SER A 26 -6.64 -6.14 -18.91
CA SER A 26 -5.20 -6.36 -19.05
C SER A 26 -4.56 -5.25 -19.88
N GLY A 27 -3.28 -5.01 -19.64
CA GLY A 27 -2.49 -4.03 -20.37
C GLY A 27 -1.26 -3.58 -19.57
N PRO A 28 -0.41 -2.72 -20.15
CA PRO A 28 0.81 -2.26 -19.53
C PRO A 28 0.53 -1.25 -18.42
N GLY A 29 1.28 -1.33 -17.30
CA GLY A 29 1.26 -0.32 -16.25
C GLY A 29 2.13 0.90 -16.57
N LEU A 30 3.04 0.80 -17.55
CA LEU A 30 3.96 1.85 -17.96
C LEU A 30 4.02 1.92 -19.49
N VAL A 31 3.88 3.14 -20.03
CA VAL A 31 4.01 3.42 -21.46
C VAL A 31 4.92 4.65 -21.64
N ARG A 32 5.80 4.61 -22.62
CA ARG A 32 6.66 5.75 -22.92
C ARG A 32 5.89 6.85 -23.65
N PRO A 33 6.22 8.13 -23.45
CA PRO A 33 5.64 9.23 -24.23
C PRO A 33 5.76 8.98 -25.73
N SER A 34 4.77 9.45 -26.49
CA SER A 34 4.62 9.29 -27.95
C SER A 34 4.35 7.87 -28.43
N GLN A 35 4.33 6.87 -27.58
CA GLN A 35 3.92 5.51 -27.93
C GLN A 35 2.40 5.34 -27.90
N THR A 36 1.94 4.14 -28.27
CA THR A 36 0.54 3.75 -28.22
C THR A 36 0.27 2.91 -26.97
N LEU A 37 -0.69 3.36 -26.16
CA LEU A 37 -1.28 2.57 -25.09
C LEU A 37 -2.27 1.57 -25.70
N SER A 38 -2.19 0.30 -25.30
CA SER A 38 -3.16 -0.74 -25.68
C SER A 38 -3.67 -1.44 -24.45
N LEU A 39 -4.99 -1.40 -24.23
CA LEU A 39 -5.68 -2.09 -23.14
C LEU A 39 -6.70 -3.07 -23.72
N THR A 40 -6.88 -4.21 -23.06
CA THR A 40 -7.87 -5.22 -23.42
C THR A 40 -8.79 -5.48 -22.26
N CYS A 41 -10.07 -5.65 -22.55
CA CYS A 41 -11.09 -6.06 -21.60
C CYS A 41 -11.73 -7.36 -22.11
N THR A 42 -11.70 -8.39 -21.28
CA THR A 42 -12.34 -9.69 -21.55
C THR A 42 -13.61 -9.78 -20.73
N ALA A 43 -14.73 -10.07 -21.40
CA ALA A 43 -16.01 -10.23 -20.77
C ALA A 43 -16.32 -11.71 -20.49
N SER A 44 -16.97 -11.99 -19.39
CA SER A 44 -17.53 -13.29 -19.04
C SER A 44 -18.94 -13.14 -18.47
N GLY A 45 -19.76 -14.17 -18.64
CA GLY A 45 -21.14 -14.15 -18.16
C GLY A 45 -22.16 -13.52 -19.13
N PHE A 46 -21.73 -12.87 -20.20
CA PHE A 46 -22.57 -12.31 -21.24
C PHE A 46 -21.84 -12.24 -22.58
N ASN A 47 -22.56 -11.97 -23.69
CA ASN A 47 -21.98 -11.78 -24.99
C ASN A 47 -21.82 -10.28 -25.28
N ILE A 48 -20.61 -9.84 -25.63
CA ILE A 48 -20.34 -8.42 -25.92
C ILE A 48 -21.14 -7.90 -27.13
N LYS A 49 -21.56 -8.76 -28.10
CA LYS A 49 -22.36 -8.37 -29.24
C LYS A 49 -23.68 -7.71 -28.87
N ASP A 50 -24.20 -8.03 -27.68
CA ASP A 50 -25.54 -7.60 -27.28
C ASP A 50 -25.53 -6.23 -26.58
N ASN A 51 -24.34 -5.59 -26.43
CA ASN A 51 -24.20 -4.39 -25.64
C ASN A 51 -23.15 -3.43 -26.19
N TYR A 52 -23.34 -2.14 -25.96
CA TYR A 52 -22.31 -1.13 -26.19
C TYR A 52 -21.24 -1.23 -25.10
N MET A 53 -19.98 -1.39 -25.53
CA MET A 53 -18.85 -1.51 -24.63
C MET A 53 -18.10 -0.19 -24.53
N HIS A 54 -17.91 0.30 -23.31
CA HIS A 54 -17.37 1.63 -23.04
C HIS A 54 -15.95 1.57 -22.45
N TRP A 55 -15.18 2.63 -22.71
CA TRP A 55 -13.97 2.95 -21.97
C TRP A 55 -14.10 4.30 -21.29
N VAL A 56 -13.67 4.34 -20.03
CA VAL A 56 -13.67 5.51 -19.15
C VAL A 56 -12.30 5.59 -18.50
N ARG A 57 -11.82 6.78 -18.19
CA ARG A 57 -10.57 6.94 -17.41
C ARG A 57 -10.75 7.92 -16.26
N GLN A 58 -9.88 7.79 -15.28
CA GLN A 58 -9.79 8.71 -14.15
C GLN A 58 -8.35 9.18 -13.97
N PRO A 59 -8.00 10.40 -14.39
CA PRO A 59 -6.71 10.99 -14.10
C PRO A 59 -6.53 11.23 -12.59
N PRO A 60 -5.30 11.30 -12.07
CA PRO A 60 -5.04 11.53 -10.66
C PRO A 60 -5.71 12.83 -10.15
N GLY A 61 -6.47 12.70 -9.06
CA GLY A 61 -7.17 13.83 -8.44
C GLY A 61 -8.29 14.46 -9.27
N ARG A 62 -8.77 13.76 -10.32
CA ARG A 62 -9.87 14.22 -11.18
C ARG A 62 -11.02 13.23 -11.19
N GLY A 63 -12.18 13.67 -11.71
CA GLY A 63 -13.34 12.82 -11.95
C GLY A 63 -13.14 11.88 -13.14
N LEU A 64 -14.16 11.05 -13.37
CA LEU A 64 -14.22 10.15 -14.52
C LEU A 64 -14.34 10.95 -15.81
N GLU A 65 -13.57 10.56 -16.82
CA GLU A 65 -13.65 11.06 -18.19
C GLU A 65 -14.08 9.92 -19.13
N TRP A 66 -15.22 10.08 -19.77
CA TRP A 66 -15.65 9.14 -20.82
C TRP A 66 -14.74 9.28 -22.05
N ILE A 67 -14.27 8.14 -22.58
CA ILE A 67 -13.40 8.08 -23.78
C ILE A 67 -14.22 7.80 -25.02
N GLY A 68 -15.09 6.81 -24.97
CA GLY A 68 -15.94 6.40 -26.09
C GLY A 68 -16.61 5.05 -25.85
N TRP A 69 -17.34 4.59 -26.85
CA TRP A 69 -17.91 3.25 -26.91
C TRP A 69 -17.66 2.59 -28.26
N ILE A 70 -17.82 1.28 -28.28
CA ILE A 70 -17.88 0.44 -29.49
C ILE A 70 -19.10 -0.44 -29.40
N ASP A 71 -19.81 -0.61 -30.56
CA ASP A 71 -20.80 -1.65 -30.80
C ASP A 71 -20.07 -2.86 -31.41
N PRO A 72 -19.92 -3.97 -30.69
CA PRO A 72 -19.19 -5.13 -31.20
C PRO A 72 -19.93 -5.90 -32.32
N GLU A 73 -21.22 -5.65 -32.51
CA GLU A 73 -22.01 -6.32 -33.55
C GLU A 73 -21.64 -5.81 -34.94
N ASN A 74 -21.57 -4.49 -35.10
CA ASN A 74 -21.35 -3.83 -36.39
C ASN A 74 -20.02 -3.09 -36.51
N GLY A 75 -19.31 -2.90 -35.38
CA GLY A 75 -18.04 -2.19 -35.29
C GLY A 75 -18.16 -0.67 -35.19
N ASP A 76 -19.38 -0.14 -35.03
CA ASP A 76 -19.59 1.29 -34.87
C ASP A 76 -18.93 1.80 -33.58
N THR A 77 -18.38 3.02 -33.67
CA THR A 77 -17.68 3.64 -32.53
C THR A 77 -18.02 5.12 -32.40
N GLU A 78 -18.07 5.60 -31.17
CA GLU A 78 -18.13 7.03 -30.91
C GLU A 78 -17.06 7.39 -29.85
N TYR A 79 -16.38 8.50 -30.08
CA TYR A 79 -15.33 8.99 -29.23
C TYR A 79 -15.66 10.40 -28.74
N ALA A 80 -15.34 10.68 -27.46
CA ALA A 80 -15.42 12.04 -26.95
C ALA A 80 -14.50 12.98 -27.74
N PRO A 81 -14.91 14.23 -27.95
CA PRO A 81 -14.16 15.17 -28.83
C PRO A 81 -12.67 15.29 -28.50
N LYS A 82 -12.31 15.21 -27.22
CA LYS A 82 -10.93 15.27 -26.71
C LYS A 82 -10.04 14.12 -27.25
N PHE A 83 -10.63 12.98 -27.59
CA PHE A 83 -9.90 11.77 -27.98
C PHE A 83 -9.98 11.45 -29.50
N ARG A 84 -10.81 12.18 -30.23
CA ARG A 84 -10.94 11.97 -31.70
C ARG A 84 -9.59 12.09 -32.39
N GLY A 85 -9.29 11.17 -33.29
CA GLY A 85 -8.02 11.10 -34.01
C GLY A 85 -6.86 10.43 -33.26
N ARG A 86 -6.99 10.20 -31.94
CA ARG A 86 -5.98 9.46 -31.15
C ARG A 86 -6.45 8.10 -30.63
N VAL A 87 -7.76 7.90 -30.55
CA VAL A 87 -8.37 6.67 -30.01
C VAL A 87 -8.88 5.77 -31.15
N THR A 88 -8.66 4.49 -30.97
CA THR A 88 -9.28 3.42 -31.76
C THR A 88 -9.76 2.35 -30.78
N MET A 89 -11.01 1.91 -30.94
CA MET A 89 -11.57 0.77 -30.24
C MET A 89 -11.78 -0.37 -31.24
N LEU A 90 -11.51 -1.59 -30.79
CA LEU A 90 -11.68 -2.81 -31.58
C LEU A 90 -12.38 -3.87 -30.75
N ALA A 91 -13.18 -4.71 -31.35
CA ALA A 91 -13.82 -5.85 -30.70
C ALA A 91 -13.44 -7.15 -31.40
N ASP A 92 -13.18 -8.18 -30.61
CA ASP A 92 -13.03 -9.57 -31.07
C ASP A 92 -14.14 -10.40 -30.42
N THR A 93 -15.24 -10.55 -31.13
CA THR A 93 -16.44 -11.23 -30.65
C THR A 93 -16.23 -12.73 -30.46
N SER A 94 -15.26 -13.32 -31.17
CA SER A 94 -14.92 -14.74 -31.01
C SER A 94 -14.22 -15.02 -29.66
N LYS A 95 -13.53 -14.03 -29.11
CA LYS A 95 -12.87 -14.10 -27.82
C LYS A 95 -13.63 -13.39 -26.71
N ASN A 96 -14.78 -12.81 -27.04
CA ASN A 96 -15.57 -11.98 -26.11
C ASN A 96 -14.72 -10.85 -25.50
N GLN A 97 -13.91 -10.18 -26.32
CA GLN A 97 -12.94 -9.16 -25.94
C GLN A 97 -13.14 -7.87 -26.72
N PHE A 98 -12.85 -6.75 -26.08
CA PHE A 98 -12.71 -5.47 -26.75
C PHE A 98 -11.50 -4.71 -26.22
N SER A 99 -10.96 -3.82 -27.04
CA SER A 99 -9.70 -3.16 -26.74
C SER A 99 -9.75 -1.67 -27.03
N LEU A 100 -8.95 -0.92 -26.25
CA LEU A 100 -8.67 0.48 -26.44
C LEU A 100 -7.24 0.65 -26.93
N ARG A 101 -7.05 1.44 -27.97
CA ARG A 101 -5.74 1.95 -28.40
C ARG A 101 -5.74 3.47 -28.35
N LEU A 102 -4.81 4.05 -27.62
CA LEU A 102 -4.61 5.48 -27.53
C LEU A 102 -3.20 5.81 -28.01
N SER A 103 -3.10 6.49 -29.14
CA SER A 103 -1.84 6.84 -29.78
C SER A 103 -1.23 8.12 -29.21
N SER A 104 0.09 8.27 -29.40
CA SER A 104 0.85 9.49 -29.06
C SER A 104 0.58 9.95 -27.62
N VAL A 105 0.70 9.00 -26.66
CA VAL A 105 0.41 9.31 -25.26
C VAL A 105 1.41 10.31 -24.66
N THR A 106 0.92 11.12 -23.74
CA THR A 106 1.69 12.09 -22.98
C THR A 106 1.49 11.88 -21.49
N ALA A 107 2.23 12.56 -20.64
CA ALA A 107 2.05 12.48 -19.19
C ALA A 107 0.60 12.78 -18.74
N ALA A 108 -0.14 13.61 -19.51
CA ALA A 108 -1.56 13.92 -19.25
C ALA A 108 -2.50 12.72 -19.48
N ASP A 109 -2.02 11.66 -20.12
CA ASP A 109 -2.76 10.41 -20.30
C ASP A 109 -2.52 9.40 -19.16
N THR A 110 -1.70 9.75 -18.16
CA THR A 110 -1.57 8.99 -16.92
C THR A 110 -2.92 8.99 -16.20
N ALA A 111 -3.51 7.81 -16.02
CA ALA A 111 -4.83 7.63 -15.42
C ALA A 111 -5.09 6.17 -15.06
N VAL A 112 -6.12 5.94 -14.25
CA VAL A 112 -6.76 4.62 -14.15
C VAL A 112 -7.79 4.52 -15.27
N TYR A 113 -7.67 3.48 -16.09
CA TYR A 113 -8.58 3.20 -17.20
C TYR A 113 -9.53 2.08 -16.80
N TYR A 114 -10.80 2.24 -17.12
CA TYR A 114 -11.85 1.27 -16.83
C TYR A 114 -12.58 0.89 -18.12
N CYS A 115 -12.84 -0.39 -18.34
CA CYS A 115 -13.88 -0.82 -19.24
C CYS A 115 -15.21 -0.93 -18.49
N HIS A 116 -16.30 -0.71 -19.20
CA HIS A 116 -17.62 -0.57 -18.62
C HIS A 116 -18.70 -1.05 -19.58
N VAL A 117 -19.75 -1.64 -19.04
CA VAL A 117 -20.95 -2.03 -19.79
C VAL A 117 -22.20 -1.82 -18.94
N LEU A 118 -23.26 -1.36 -19.61
CA LEU A 118 -24.60 -1.29 -19.04
C LEU A 118 -25.46 -2.37 -19.69
N ILE A 119 -25.89 -3.37 -18.91
CA ILE A 119 -26.70 -4.49 -19.39
C ILE A 119 -28.14 -4.26 -18.98
N TYR A 120 -29.04 -4.30 -19.96
CA TYR A 120 -30.48 -4.16 -19.74
C TYR A 120 -31.14 -5.54 -19.59
N ALA A 121 -31.83 -5.74 -18.47
CA ALA A 121 -32.68 -6.91 -18.23
C ALA A 121 -34.11 -6.41 -18.01
N GLY A 122 -34.88 -6.34 -19.10
CA GLY A 122 -36.21 -5.71 -19.08
C GLY A 122 -36.14 -4.23 -18.76
N TYR A 123 -36.72 -3.82 -17.61
CA TYR A 123 -36.71 -2.42 -17.15
C TYR A 123 -35.53 -2.10 -16.22
N LEU A 124 -34.71 -3.10 -15.89
CA LEU A 124 -33.55 -2.92 -15.00
C LEU A 124 -32.30 -2.76 -15.85
N ALA A 125 -31.46 -1.79 -15.47
CA ALA A 125 -30.13 -1.61 -16.01
C ALA A 125 -29.11 -2.00 -14.94
N MET A 126 -28.21 -2.91 -15.29
CA MET A 126 -27.12 -3.35 -14.41
C MET A 126 -25.80 -2.82 -14.94
N ASP A 127 -25.04 -2.20 -14.07
CA ASP A 127 -23.82 -1.46 -14.35
C ASP A 127 -22.60 -2.30 -13.93
N TYR A 128 -21.77 -2.72 -14.90
CA TYR A 128 -20.59 -3.54 -14.65
C TYR A 128 -19.31 -2.83 -15.07
N TRP A 129 -18.32 -2.87 -14.20
CA TRP A 129 -17.03 -2.23 -14.38
C TRP A 129 -15.90 -3.25 -14.32
N GLY A 130 -14.86 -3.04 -15.13
CA GLY A 130 -13.59 -3.71 -14.96
C GLY A 130 -12.87 -3.25 -13.68
N GLN A 131 -11.85 -3.99 -13.26
CA GLN A 131 -11.10 -3.71 -12.02
C GLN A 131 -10.26 -2.43 -12.07
N GLY A 132 -10.16 -1.79 -13.23
CA GLY A 132 -9.27 -0.65 -13.46
C GLY A 132 -7.83 -1.08 -13.78
N THR A 133 -7.17 -0.32 -14.65
CA THR A 133 -5.75 -0.47 -14.97
C THR A 133 -5.07 0.88 -14.83
N LEU A 134 -4.19 1.02 -13.85
CA LEU A 134 -3.37 2.22 -13.72
C LEU A 134 -2.30 2.20 -14.80
N VAL A 135 -2.31 3.22 -15.65
CA VAL A 135 -1.32 3.45 -16.70
C VAL A 135 -0.54 4.71 -16.35
N THR A 136 0.77 4.57 -16.20
CA THR A 136 1.72 5.68 -16.02
C THR A 136 2.40 5.94 -17.34
N VAL A 137 2.37 7.19 -17.82
CA VAL A 137 3.11 7.60 -19.02
C VAL A 137 4.39 8.30 -18.58
N SER A 138 5.52 7.65 -18.76
CA SER A 138 6.83 8.13 -18.31
C SER A 138 7.97 7.57 -19.17
N SER A 139 9.05 8.32 -19.28
CA SER A 139 10.32 7.87 -19.87
C SER A 139 11.19 7.07 -18.88
N ALA A 140 10.86 7.09 -17.59
CA ALA A 140 11.58 6.34 -16.57
C ALA A 140 11.50 4.82 -16.82
N SER A 141 12.50 4.10 -16.36
CA SER A 141 12.52 2.64 -16.46
C SER A 141 11.77 2.01 -15.29
N THR A 142 11.14 0.88 -15.55
CA THR A 142 10.51 0.07 -14.50
C THR A 142 11.56 -0.41 -13.51
N LYS A 143 11.22 -0.35 -12.21
CA LYS A 143 12.06 -0.84 -11.12
C LYS A 143 11.22 -1.63 -10.13
N GLY A 144 11.62 -2.86 -9.84
CA GLY A 144 11.00 -3.68 -8.80
C GLY A 144 11.36 -3.21 -7.39
N PRO A 145 10.50 -3.49 -6.40
CA PRO A 145 10.72 -3.07 -5.02
C PRO A 145 11.79 -3.88 -4.29
N SER A 146 12.44 -3.25 -3.33
CA SER A 146 13.16 -3.93 -2.25
C SER A 146 12.21 -4.08 -1.05
N VAL A 147 12.12 -5.27 -0.46
CA VAL A 147 11.20 -5.57 0.63
C VAL A 147 11.97 -5.87 1.92
N PHE A 148 11.68 -5.12 2.97
CA PHE A 148 12.32 -5.23 4.27
C PHE A 148 11.28 -5.57 5.36
N PRO A 149 11.59 -6.50 6.28
CA PRO A 149 10.70 -6.82 7.38
C PRO A 149 10.74 -5.71 8.44
N LEU A 150 9.58 -5.38 8.98
CA LEU A 150 9.41 -4.48 10.12
C LEU A 150 8.94 -5.32 11.31
N ALA A 151 9.87 -5.73 12.16
CA ALA A 151 9.60 -6.58 13.30
C ALA A 151 9.79 -5.81 14.62
N PRO A 152 8.96 -6.07 15.66
CA PRO A 152 9.18 -5.50 16.98
C PRO A 152 10.46 -6.05 17.62
N CYS A 153 11.14 -5.22 18.41
CA CYS A 153 12.42 -5.58 19.05
C CYS A 153 12.30 -6.60 20.20
N SER A 154 11.11 -6.78 20.77
CA SER A 154 10.88 -7.73 21.86
C SER A 154 9.44 -8.19 21.90
N ARG A 155 9.18 -9.35 22.54
CA ARG A 155 7.85 -9.72 22.97
C ARG A 155 7.41 -8.70 24.00
N SER A 156 6.53 -7.77 23.63
CA SER A 156 5.92 -6.90 24.63
C SER A 156 5.16 -7.77 25.62
N THR A 157 5.44 -7.55 26.88
CA THR A 157 4.92 -8.29 28.02
C THR A 157 3.39 -8.26 28.07
N SER A 158 2.80 -9.45 28.23
CA SER A 158 1.45 -9.74 28.75
C SER A 158 0.25 -9.06 28.10
N GLY A 159 -0.50 -9.83 27.32
CA GLY A 159 -1.93 -9.59 27.09
C GLY A 159 -2.33 -8.53 26.07
N GLY A 160 -1.40 -8.06 25.26
CA GLY A 160 -1.64 -7.00 24.28
C GLY A 160 -1.56 -7.48 22.81
N THR A 161 -1.68 -6.51 21.92
CA THR A 161 -1.44 -6.66 20.49
C THR A 161 -0.04 -6.18 20.13
N ALA A 162 0.54 -6.78 19.08
CA ALA A 162 1.80 -6.34 18.50
C ALA A 162 1.60 -5.97 17.04
N ALA A 163 2.33 -4.96 16.57
CA ALA A 163 2.35 -4.59 15.17
C ALA A 163 3.65 -5.09 14.52
N LEU A 164 3.52 -5.68 13.34
CA LEU A 164 4.63 -6.04 12.47
C LEU A 164 4.28 -5.63 11.04
N GLY A 165 5.26 -5.58 10.16
CA GLY A 165 5.00 -5.11 8.80
C GLY A 165 6.09 -5.41 7.81
N CYS A 166 5.89 -4.89 6.60
CA CYS A 166 6.88 -4.87 5.53
C CYS A 166 7.00 -3.46 4.95
N LEU A 167 8.24 -3.02 4.77
CA LEU A 167 8.58 -1.83 4.00
C LEU A 167 8.87 -2.24 2.56
N VAL A 168 8.09 -1.72 1.63
CA VAL A 168 8.23 -1.92 0.18
C VAL A 168 8.85 -0.66 -0.40
N LYS A 169 10.12 -0.71 -0.76
CA LYS A 169 10.95 0.47 -1.02
C LYS A 169 11.47 0.53 -2.45
N ASP A 170 11.52 1.75 -2.99
CA ASP A 170 12.24 2.12 -4.23
C ASP A 170 11.74 1.39 -5.48
N TYR A 171 10.42 1.40 -5.74
CA TYR A 171 9.82 0.82 -6.93
C TYR A 171 9.24 1.87 -7.88
N PHE A 172 9.07 1.51 -9.15
CA PHE A 172 8.43 2.33 -10.18
C PHE A 172 7.89 1.47 -11.34
N PRO A 173 6.71 1.79 -11.91
CA PRO A 173 5.71 2.71 -11.41
C PRO A 173 4.79 2.07 -10.35
N GLU A 174 3.74 2.73 -9.91
CA GLU A 174 2.64 2.10 -9.20
C GLU A 174 1.86 1.15 -10.13
N PRO A 175 1.05 0.19 -9.61
CA PRO A 175 0.84 -0.13 -8.21
C PRO A 175 1.68 -1.33 -7.72
N VAL A 176 1.81 -1.41 -6.40
CA VAL A 176 2.22 -2.63 -5.69
C VAL A 176 0.99 -3.16 -4.94
N THR A 177 0.81 -4.48 -4.92
CA THR A 177 -0.17 -5.15 -4.06
C THR A 177 0.56 -5.91 -2.97
N VAL A 178 0.03 -5.85 -1.75
CA VAL A 178 0.56 -6.58 -0.60
C VAL A 178 -0.56 -7.41 0.01
N SER A 179 -0.30 -8.69 0.21
CA SER A 179 -1.13 -9.59 0.99
C SER A 179 -0.31 -10.20 2.12
N TRP A 180 -0.99 -10.80 3.09
CA TRP A 180 -0.35 -11.46 4.21
C TRP A 180 -0.76 -12.93 4.26
N ASN A 181 0.22 -13.83 4.45
CA ASN A 181 0.02 -15.27 4.48
C ASN A 181 -0.81 -15.76 3.27
N SER A 182 -0.44 -15.32 2.07
CA SER A 182 -1.13 -15.65 0.81
C SER A 182 -2.63 -15.32 0.79
N GLY A 183 -3.02 -14.25 1.50
CA GLY A 183 -4.42 -13.80 1.61
C GLY A 183 -5.20 -14.43 2.78
N ALA A 184 -4.63 -15.37 3.52
CA ALA A 184 -5.27 -15.98 4.69
C ALA A 184 -5.37 -15.01 5.88
N LEU A 185 -4.51 -14.00 5.96
CA LEU A 185 -4.53 -12.98 7.01
C LEU A 185 -5.01 -11.65 6.43
N THR A 186 -6.22 -11.23 6.84
CA THR A 186 -6.87 -10.00 6.38
C THR A 186 -7.24 -9.07 7.53
N SER A 187 -7.57 -9.61 8.70
CA SER A 187 -7.93 -8.83 9.88
C SER A 187 -6.72 -8.11 10.46
N GLY A 188 -6.87 -6.83 10.77
CA GLY A 188 -5.81 -5.99 11.32
C GLY A 188 -4.74 -5.56 10.31
N VAL A 189 -4.92 -5.85 9.02
CA VAL A 189 -4.02 -5.43 7.94
C VAL A 189 -4.29 -3.99 7.54
N HIS A 190 -3.22 -3.19 7.45
CA HIS A 190 -3.23 -1.81 6.99
C HIS A 190 -2.09 -1.61 5.99
N THR A 191 -2.44 -1.44 4.71
CA THR A 191 -1.48 -1.06 3.67
C THR A 191 -1.64 0.42 3.38
N PHE A 192 -0.58 1.20 3.67
CA PHE A 192 -0.60 2.65 3.50
C PHE A 192 -0.47 3.04 2.03
N PRO A 193 -1.01 4.19 1.63
CA PRO A 193 -0.75 4.76 0.32
C PRO A 193 0.74 4.92 0.06
N ALA A 194 1.15 4.71 -1.19
CA ALA A 194 2.54 4.94 -1.59
C ALA A 194 2.90 6.42 -1.53
N VAL A 195 4.16 6.70 -1.20
CA VAL A 195 4.74 8.04 -1.20
C VAL A 195 5.78 8.11 -2.30
N LEU A 196 5.68 9.14 -3.16
CA LEU A 196 6.70 9.44 -4.15
C LEU A 196 7.87 10.15 -3.47
N GLN A 197 9.05 9.54 -3.51
CA GLN A 197 10.28 10.08 -2.94
C GLN A 197 10.93 11.10 -3.89
N SER A 198 11.85 11.91 -3.38
CA SER A 198 12.65 12.86 -4.19
C SER A 198 13.46 12.17 -5.28
N SER A 199 13.75 10.88 -5.14
CA SER A 199 14.40 10.04 -6.16
C SER A 199 13.51 9.73 -7.37
N GLY A 200 12.20 10.07 -7.33
CA GLY A 200 11.22 9.69 -8.34
C GLY A 200 10.71 8.26 -8.19
N LEU A 201 11.10 7.53 -7.14
CA LEU A 201 10.66 6.18 -6.83
C LEU A 201 9.59 6.21 -5.74
N TYR A 202 8.73 5.20 -5.74
CA TYR A 202 7.69 5.02 -4.73
C TYR A 202 8.15 4.13 -3.59
N SER A 203 7.58 4.36 -2.41
CA SER A 203 7.71 3.47 -1.26
C SER A 203 6.40 3.43 -0.50
N LEU A 204 6.05 2.26 0.04
CA LEU A 204 4.91 2.08 0.94
C LEU A 204 5.25 1.12 2.08
N SER A 205 4.41 1.14 3.10
CA SER A 205 4.47 0.17 4.20
C SER A 205 3.14 -0.56 4.29
N SER A 206 3.19 -1.84 4.62
CA SER A 206 2.03 -2.63 5.01
C SER A 206 2.27 -3.16 6.42
N VAL A 207 1.34 -2.94 7.32
CA VAL A 207 1.41 -3.39 8.71
C VAL A 207 0.23 -4.27 9.05
N VAL A 208 0.43 -5.17 10.00
CA VAL A 208 -0.63 -6.00 10.57
C VAL A 208 -0.52 -6.01 12.08
N THR A 209 -1.66 -5.87 12.76
CA THR A 209 -1.77 -5.97 14.21
C THR A 209 -2.24 -7.37 14.58
N VAL A 210 -1.47 -8.06 15.42
CA VAL A 210 -1.72 -9.44 15.82
C VAL A 210 -1.62 -9.60 17.34
N PRO A 211 -2.21 -10.65 17.95
CA PRO A 211 -2.01 -10.93 19.36
C PRO A 211 -0.54 -11.17 19.69
N SER A 212 -0.01 -10.53 20.70
CA SER A 212 1.41 -10.69 21.11
C SER A 212 1.77 -12.14 21.43
N SER A 213 0.81 -12.94 21.91
CA SER A 213 0.99 -14.36 22.20
C SER A 213 1.25 -15.21 20.96
N SER A 214 0.83 -14.75 19.77
CA SER A 214 1.00 -15.49 18.52
C SER A 214 2.39 -15.31 17.88
N LEU A 215 3.17 -14.32 18.34
CA LEU A 215 4.47 -13.97 17.74
C LEU A 215 5.54 -15.08 17.82
N GLY A 216 5.37 -16.07 18.67
CA GLY A 216 6.31 -17.19 18.78
C GLY A 216 5.80 -18.49 18.18
N THR A 217 4.52 -18.54 17.78
CA THR A 217 3.84 -19.76 17.33
C THR A 217 3.38 -19.69 15.89
N GLN A 218 3.11 -18.48 15.37
CA GLN A 218 2.66 -18.27 14.01
C GLN A 218 3.72 -17.59 13.16
N THR A 219 3.71 -17.90 11.88
CA THR A 219 4.56 -17.25 10.89
C THR A 219 3.78 -16.18 10.17
N TYR A 220 4.44 -15.04 9.93
CA TYR A 220 3.87 -13.90 9.22
C TYR A 220 4.74 -13.62 8.00
N THR A 221 4.13 -13.73 6.83
CA THR A 221 4.80 -13.50 5.55
C THR A 221 4.01 -12.47 4.76
N CYS A 222 4.63 -11.36 4.37
CA CYS A 222 4.03 -10.45 3.41
C CYS A 222 4.37 -10.90 1.99
N ASN A 223 3.36 -10.92 1.12
CA ASN A 223 3.48 -11.27 -0.28
C ASN A 223 3.33 -9.98 -1.08
N VAL A 224 4.42 -9.52 -1.65
CA VAL A 224 4.49 -8.29 -2.43
C VAL A 224 4.51 -8.63 -3.91
N ASN A 225 3.60 -8.04 -4.69
CA ASN A 225 3.54 -8.22 -6.13
C ASN A 225 3.58 -6.86 -6.84
N HIS A 226 4.56 -6.70 -7.70
CA HIS A 226 4.73 -5.53 -8.57
C HIS A 226 4.66 -5.98 -10.03
N LYS A 227 3.44 -5.96 -10.58
CA LYS A 227 3.18 -6.41 -11.96
C LYS A 227 4.00 -5.67 -13.01
N PRO A 228 4.21 -4.33 -12.95
CA PRO A 228 4.98 -3.63 -13.98
C PRO A 228 6.40 -4.14 -14.17
N SER A 229 7.05 -4.65 -13.12
CA SER A 229 8.39 -5.25 -13.20
C SER A 229 8.38 -6.77 -13.18
N ASN A 230 7.19 -7.39 -13.15
CA ASN A 230 7.01 -8.83 -12.97
C ASN A 230 7.74 -9.37 -11.72
N THR A 231 7.79 -8.57 -10.66
CA THR A 231 8.47 -8.90 -9.40
C THR A 231 7.46 -9.41 -8.39
N LYS A 232 7.74 -10.59 -7.83
CA LYS A 232 7.02 -11.15 -6.67
C LYS A 232 8.03 -11.45 -5.57
N VAL A 233 7.78 -10.97 -4.36
CA VAL A 233 8.67 -11.17 -3.20
C VAL A 233 7.82 -11.61 -2.02
N ASP A 234 8.18 -12.74 -1.44
CA ASP A 234 7.63 -13.19 -0.15
C ASP A 234 8.68 -12.89 0.93
N LYS A 235 8.29 -12.12 1.93
CA LYS A 235 9.18 -11.74 3.02
C LYS A 235 8.60 -12.16 4.35
N ARG A 236 9.26 -13.11 5.00
CA ARG A 236 8.91 -13.54 6.36
C ARG A 236 9.36 -12.48 7.36
N VAL A 237 8.47 -12.14 8.29
CA VAL A 237 8.73 -11.20 9.38
C VAL A 237 8.91 -12.03 10.65
N GLU A 238 10.15 -12.13 11.10
CA GLU A 238 10.50 -12.84 12.32
C GLU A 238 10.86 -11.85 13.42
N LEU A 239 10.47 -12.19 14.66
CA LEU A 239 11.04 -11.47 15.81
C LEU A 239 12.56 -11.61 15.75
N LYS A 240 13.26 -10.51 15.88
CA LYS A 240 14.67 -10.60 16.23
C LYS A 240 14.76 -11.20 17.62
N THR A 241 14.99 -12.50 17.68
CA THR A 241 15.48 -13.11 18.91
C THR A 241 16.78 -12.39 19.23
N PRO A 242 16.98 -11.84 20.44
CA PRO A 242 18.32 -11.45 20.84
C PRO A 242 19.20 -12.67 20.60
N LEU A 243 20.21 -12.54 19.72
CA LEU A 243 21.21 -13.60 19.59
C LEU A 243 21.59 -13.97 21.02
N GLY A 244 21.49 -15.27 21.34
CA GLY A 244 21.85 -15.77 22.65
C GLY A 244 23.20 -15.20 23.06
N ASP A 245 23.17 -14.61 24.22
CA ASP A 245 24.24 -14.18 25.08
C ASP A 245 25.66 -14.59 24.61
N THR A 246 26.20 -13.88 23.64
CA THR A 246 27.62 -13.63 23.60
C THR A 246 27.79 -12.26 24.22
N THR A 247 28.25 -12.26 25.45
CA THR A 247 28.49 -11.15 26.38
C THR A 247 29.22 -9.98 25.72
N HIS A 248 28.54 -9.23 24.89
CA HIS A 248 28.85 -7.83 24.66
C HIS A 248 27.88 -6.99 25.48
N THR A 249 28.03 -7.05 26.82
CA THR A 249 27.46 -6.04 27.69
C THR A 249 28.05 -4.72 27.26
N CYS A 250 27.30 -3.90 26.55
CA CYS A 250 27.62 -2.49 26.46
C CYS A 250 27.83 -2.00 27.90
N PRO A 251 28.95 -1.34 28.21
CA PRO A 251 29.16 -0.77 29.54
C PRO A 251 27.93 0.09 29.88
N ARG A 252 27.33 -0.15 31.06
CA ARG A 252 26.25 0.73 31.52
C ARG A 252 26.76 2.15 31.47
N CYS A 253 26.01 3.03 30.87
CA CYS A 253 26.26 4.46 31.01
C CYS A 253 26.28 4.75 32.49
N PRO A 254 27.31 5.48 33.02
CA PRO A 254 27.32 5.89 34.40
C PRO A 254 26.02 6.63 34.69
N GLU A 255 25.35 6.24 35.77
CA GLU A 255 24.16 6.97 36.23
C GLU A 255 24.52 8.43 36.41
N PRO A 256 23.70 9.37 35.96
CA PRO A 256 23.95 10.79 36.22
C PRO A 256 24.05 10.94 37.74
N LYS A 257 25.19 11.42 38.20
CA LYS A 257 25.34 11.78 39.63
C LYS A 257 24.18 12.72 39.92
N SER A 258 23.39 12.40 40.96
CA SER A 258 22.32 13.27 41.40
C SER A 258 22.90 14.65 41.58
N CYS A 259 22.35 15.63 40.87
CA CYS A 259 22.70 17.01 41.12
C CYS A 259 22.32 17.27 42.59
N ASP A 260 23.29 17.62 43.38
CA ASP A 260 23.05 18.02 44.79
C ASP A 260 21.97 19.12 44.74
N THR A 261 20.93 18.94 45.54
CA THR A 261 19.86 19.93 45.67
C THR A 261 20.50 21.28 45.96
N PRO A 262 20.18 22.33 45.20
CA PRO A 262 20.77 23.65 45.46
C PRO A 262 20.45 24.05 46.90
N PRO A 263 21.40 24.68 47.62
CA PRO A 263 21.14 25.10 48.97
C PRO A 263 19.94 26.04 49.02
N PRO A 264 19.08 25.95 50.07
CA PRO A 264 17.90 26.79 50.17
C PRO A 264 18.28 28.26 50.10
N CYS A 265 17.54 29.03 49.30
CA CYS A 265 17.76 30.48 49.20
C CYS A 265 17.65 31.14 50.57
N PRO A 266 18.52 32.11 50.90
CA PRO A 266 18.43 32.88 52.14
C PRO A 266 17.05 33.56 52.23
N ARG A 267 16.40 33.46 53.39
CA ARG A 267 15.12 34.16 53.62
C ARG A 267 15.34 35.67 53.55
N CYS A 268 14.45 36.35 52.83
CA CYS A 268 14.41 37.80 52.84
C CYS A 268 14.15 38.30 54.26
N PRO A 269 14.84 39.35 54.71
CA PRO A 269 14.54 39.94 55.99
C PRO A 269 13.16 40.54 56.09
N GLU A 270 12.45 40.37 57.18
CA GLU A 270 11.12 40.96 57.39
C GLU A 270 11.18 42.48 57.31
N PRO A 271 10.21 43.14 56.62
CA PRO A 271 10.20 44.59 56.53
C PRO A 271 9.94 45.22 57.92
N LYS A 272 10.89 45.91 58.42
CA LYS A 272 10.75 46.79 59.61
C LYS A 272 10.45 48.19 59.10
N SER A 273 9.12 48.59 59.15
CA SER A 273 8.58 49.93 58.84
C SER A 273 8.44 50.23 57.33
N CYS A 274 7.47 51.14 56.99
CA CYS A 274 6.92 51.48 55.71
C CYS A 274 7.83 52.21 54.68
N ASP A 275 9.14 51.99 54.74
CA ASP A 275 10.10 52.42 53.73
C ASP A 275 10.46 51.26 52.82
N THR A 276 10.69 51.54 51.54
CA THR A 276 10.96 50.57 50.47
C THR A 276 11.89 49.42 50.90
N PRO A 277 11.45 48.15 50.80
CA PRO A 277 12.29 47.03 51.23
C PRO A 277 13.55 46.94 50.35
N PRO A 278 14.71 46.61 50.95
CA PRO A 278 15.93 46.41 50.19
C PRO A 278 15.76 45.23 49.22
N PRO A 279 16.38 45.27 48.01
CA PRO A 279 16.26 44.19 47.03
C PRO A 279 16.78 42.88 47.66
N CYS A 280 16.01 41.80 47.51
CA CYS A 280 16.37 40.46 47.92
C CYS A 280 17.69 40.04 47.26
N PRO A 281 18.60 39.36 47.98
CA PRO A 281 19.82 38.79 47.37
C PRO A 281 19.42 37.79 46.28
N ARG A 282 20.08 37.86 45.12
CA ARG A 282 19.89 36.91 44.05
C ARG A 282 20.27 35.50 44.50
N CYS A 283 19.41 34.54 44.22
CA CYS A 283 19.78 33.15 44.41
C CYS A 283 21.01 32.82 43.54
N PRO A 284 21.95 32.02 44.03
CA PRO A 284 23.06 31.54 43.23
C PRO A 284 22.50 30.75 42.03
N GLU A 285 23.02 31.06 40.84
CA GLU A 285 22.65 30.29 39.65
C GLU A 285 23.03 28.82 39.82
N PRO A 286 22.15 27.88 39.39
CA PRO A 286 22.50 26.47 39.44
C PRO A 286 23.76 26.26 38.59
N LYS A 287 24.82 25.69 39.20
CA LYS A 287 26.00 25.27 38.45
C LYS A 287 25.52 24.35 37.35
N SER A 288 25.83 24.67 36.08
CA SER A 288 25.51 23.82 34.95
C SER A 288 26.00 22.40 35.27
N CYS A 289 25.09 21.44 35.22
CA CYS A 289 25.51 20.05 35.31
C CYS A 289 26.38 19.80 34.06
N ASP A 290 27.63 19.41 34.26
CA ASP A 290 28.51 19.03 33.19
C ASP A 290 27.79 17.98 32.35
N THR A 291 27.74 18.20 31.03
CA THR A 291 27.18 17.24 30.09
C THR A 291 27.81 15.88 30.39
N PRO A 292 27.00 14.82 30.60
CA PRO A 292 27.56 13.50 30.82
C PRO A 292 28.48 13.13 29.68
N PRO A 293 29.62 12.50 29.93
CA PRO A 293 30.54 12.08 28.88
C PRO A 293 29.78 11.18 27.88
N PRO A 294 30.07 11.30 26.57
CA PRO A 294 29.38 10.49 25.55
C PRO A 294 29.58 9.01 25.87
N CYS A 295 28.48 8.24 25.79
CA CYS A 295 28.53 6.80 26.00
C CYS A 295 29.54 6.17 25.03
N PRO A 296 30.34 5.19 25.47
CA PRO A 296 31.25 4.46 24.58
C PRO A 296 30.43 3.82 23.43
N ARG A 297 30.92 3.95 22.20
CA ARG A 297 30.28 3.33 21.03
C ARG A 297 30.38 1.82 21.16
N CYS A 298 29.26 1.12 21.01
CA CYS A 298 29.30 -0.33 20.82
C CYS A 298 30.11 -0.67 19.59
N PRO A 299 30.96 -1.70 19.62
CA PRO A 299 31.67 -2.17 18.43
C PRO A 299 30.64 -2.56 17.36
N ALA A 300 30.92 -2.13 16.11
CA ALA A 300 30.10 -2.51 14.97
C ALA A 300 30.14 -4.05 14.82
N PRO A 301 29.02 -4.71 14.43
CA PRO A 301 29.08 -6.13 14.10
C PRO A 301 30.02 -6.32 12.92
N GLU A 302 31.04 -7.13 13.09
CA GLU A 302 31.89 -7.57 11.97
C GLU A 302 31.02 -8.30 10.97
N LEU A 303 30.98 -7.78 9.74
CA LEU A 303 30.42 -8.46 8.60
C LEU A 303 31.35 -9.66 8.31
N LEU A 304 31.03 -10.82 8.86
CA LEU A 304 31.60 -12.08 8.37
C LEU A 304 31.08 -12.27 6.96
N GLY A 305 31.95 -11.99 6.00
CA GLY A 305 31.77 -12.33 4.61
C GLY A 305 31.74 -13.84 4.44
N GLY A 306 30.80 -14.32 3.62
CA GLY A 306 30.62 -15.67 3.17
C GLY A 306 29.51 -15.70 2.15
#